data_1da9b305ab8f57c11c2b183fd9ca9cb8
#
_entry.id   1da9b305ab8f57c11c2b183fd9ca9cb8
#
_cell.length_a   1.000
_cell.length_b   1.000
_cell.length_c   1.000
_cell.angle_alpha   90.00
_cell.angle_beta   90.00
_cell.angle_gamma   90.00
#
_symmetry.space_group_name_H-M   'P 1'
#
loop_
_entity.id
_entity.type
_entity.pdbx_description
1 polymer ?
#
loop_
_entity_poly.entity_id
_entity_poly.type
_entity_poly.pdbx_seq_one_letter_code
_entity_poly.pdbx_strand_id
1 'polypeptide(L)'
;MSHDKVQIIRLTWKRLRGALRMLVRSEQGPKAVMFAVTLMLLMVAINGLNVLNSYVGRDFMSAIENRNMDVFKQQALFYVGVFIASTVVLAFFRFTEERLGILWREQLTRRLTEAYMQDRTYYRLDSATGVANPDQRISDDVRAFTTTTLSFILLIVNGTLTAVSFSGVLWTISPFLFTVAVIYALCGSAMTIFLGKPLIRLNYNQLDMEANFRSDLIHVRENSESIALAHREGRFKARLNKRLDALTANFRRLIRINRNLGFFTNGYNYFIQIIPALIIAPMFIWGDREFGVITQSTMAFATLLGAFSLIVTQFQSISAFTAVVARLHTLSDAIENEQRTSPCTIAIEESPDRVSYQDVTLRSADKTRLLVSDLNLEIARGSRWLVIGKDDAPKVALFRATAGVWECGGGHIIRPGLDDILFLPERPYLPPGTLREALLRTGMELITPDAVIMDVLGKLGLQDVVAHANGLDTDHDWDNLLSIGEQHLLSVSRIFLAKPAFVFLDRPGSALPKNQISKILDMLTEQGIGAVILSKNGESRLRYDAVLEIKADGAWEVRHEAPADAHQELHDLSC
;
A
#
# COMPACT_ATOMS: atom_id res chain seq x y z
N MET A 1 14.88 -4.53 -27.93
CA MET A 1 13.85 -5.31 -27.18
C MET A 1 14.37 -6.53 -26.38
N SER A 2 15.52 -7.11 -26.67
CA SER A 2 16.06 -8.26 -25.90
C SER A 2 16.92 -7.86 -24.70
N HIS A 3 17.66 -6.78 -24.76
CA HIS A 3 18.54 -6.31 -23.68
C HIS A 3 17.77 -5.83 -22.45
N ASP A 4 16.67 -5.08 -22.63
CA ASP A 4 15.84 -4.58 -21.51
C ASP A 4 15.16 -5.70 -20.75
N LYS A 5 14.69 -6.76 -21.44
CA LYS A 5 14.05 -7.90 -20.78
C LYS A 5 15.01 -8.72 -19.91
N VAL A 6 16.24 -8.90 -20.35
CA VAL A 6 17.28 -9.61 -19.57
C VAL A 6 17.71 -8.78 -18.36
N GLN A 7 17.77 -7.47 -18.47
CA GLN A 7 18.05 -6.58 -17.34
C GLN A 7 16.90 -6.62 -16.31
N ILE A 8 15.65 -6.57 -16.74
CA ILE A 8 14.47 -6.65 -15.86
C ILE A 8 14.48 -7.98 -15.09
N ILE A 9 14.74 -9.11 -15.73
CA ILE A 9 14.78 -10.43 -15.08
C ILE A 9 15.93 -10.49 -14.07
N ARG A 10 17.14 -10.04 -14.42
CA ARG A 10 18.29 -10.01 -13.50
C ARG A 10 18.03 -9.13 -12.29
N LEU A 11 17.40 -7.97 -12.50
CA LEU A 11 17.05 -7.04 -11.45
C LEU A 11 16.00 -7.65 -10.51
N THR A 12 14.99 -8.30 -11.07
CA THR A 12 13.94 -8.99 -10.31
C THR A 12 14.51 -10.12 -9.43
N TRP A 13 15.45 -10.92 -9.97
CA TRP A 13 16.13 -11.98 -9.20
C TRP A 13 17.01 -11.45 -8.07
N LYS A 14 17.74 -10.35 -8.31
CA LYS A 14 18.55 -9.69 -7.27
C LYS A 14 17.65 -9.17 -6.12
N ARG A 15 16.51 -8.58 -6.47
CA ARG A 15 15.51 -8.04 -5.55
C ARG A 15 14.83 -9.15 -4.74
N LEU A 16 14.42 -10.21 -5.41
CA LEU A 16 13.84 -11.39 -4.77
C LEU A 16 14.80 -12.02 -3.75
N ARG A 17 16.06 -12.19 -4.14
CA ARG A 17 17.10 -12.70 -3.24
C ARG A 17 17.34 -11.76 -2.06
N GLY A 18 17.24 -10.45 -2.27
CA GLY A 18 17.27 -9.44 -1.21
C GLY A 18 16.13 -9.63 -0.20
N ALA A 19 14.89 -9.74 -0.68
CA ALA A 19 13.70 -9.93 0.16
C ALA A 19 13.74 -11.25 0.94
N LEU A 20 14.18 -12.35 0.32
CA LEU A 20 14.38 -13.63 1.02
C LEU A 20 15.47 -13.55 2.09
N ARG A 21 16.60 -12.89 1.79
CA ARG A 21 17.67 -12.70 2.77
C ARG A 21 17.21 -11.87 3.97
N MET A 22 16.37 -10.87 3.73
CA MET A 22 15.78 -10.07 4.80
C MET A 22 14.85 -10.89 5.70
N LEU A 23 14.02 -11.77 5.11
CA LEU A 23 13.16 -12.68 5.87
C LEU A 23 13.99 -13.58 6.80
N VAL A 24 15.05 -14.19 6.26
CA VAL A 24 15.91 -15.11 7.03
C VAL A 24 16.68 -14.40 8.15
N ARG A 25 17.04 -13.13 7.95
CA ARG A 25 17.80 -12.33 8.95
C ARG A 25 16.93 -11.59 9.96
N SER A 26 15.61 -11.68 9.83
CA SER A 26 14.67 -11.04 10.76
C SER A 26 14.58 -11.77 12.10
N GLU A 27 13.95 -11.15 13.08
CA GLU A 27 13.61 -11.79 14.37
C GLU A 27 12.79 -13.09 14.20
N GLN A 28 11.96 -13.15 13.16
CA GLN A 28 11.16 -14.32 12.80
C GLN A 28 11.91 -15.30 11.87
N GLY A 29 13.17 -15.02 11.53
CA GLY A 29 13.99 -15.81 10.62
C GLY A 29 14.07 -17.30 10.98
N PRO A 30 14.32 -17.69 12.24
CA PRO A 30 14.35 -19.09 12.63
C PRO A 30 13.03 -19.84 12.36
N LYS A 31 11.89 -19.20 12.60
CA LYS A 31 10.56 -19.78 12.30
C LYS A 31 10.34 -19.90 10.79
N ALA A 32 10.73 -18.89 10.01
CA ALA A 32 10.62 -18.93 8.55
C ALA A 32 11.47 -20.05 7.95
N VAL A 33 12.69 -20.25 8.43
CA VAL A 33 13.56 -21.37 8.01
C VAL A 33 12.96 -22.72 8.40
N MET A 34 12.43 -22.85 9.62
CA MET A 34 11.75 -24.08 10.06
C MET A 34 10.57 -24.42 9.13
N PHE A 35 9.70 -23.47 8.82
CA PHE A 35 8.58 -23.69 7.88
C PHE A 35 9.08 -24.02 6.47
N ALA A 36 10.12 -23.35 5.98
CA ALA A 36 10.71 -23.66 4.67
C ALA A 36 11.28 -25.08 4.59
N VAL A 37 11.99 -25.53 5.62
CA VAL A 37 12.51 -26.92 5.71
C VAL A 37 11.36 -27.92 5.79
N THR A 38 10.33 -27.65 6.60
CA THR A 38 9.13 -28.48 6.70
C THR A 38 8.43 -28.59 5.34
N LEU A 39 8.27 -27.50 4.59
CA LEU A 39 7.71 -27.51 3.23
C LEU A 39 8.53 -28.37 2.28
N MET A 40 9.87 -28.28 2.33
CA MET A 40 10.74 -29.13 1.51
C MET A 40 10.56 -30.63 1.82
N LEU A 41 10.50 -30.99 3.10
CA LEU A 41 10.26 -32.39 3.51
C LEU A 41 8.88 -32.88 3.06
N LEU A 42 7.84 -32.06 3.22
CA LEU A 42 6.49 -32.38 2.77
C LEU A 42 6.42 -32.52 1.24
N MET A 43 7.14 -31.69 0.47
CA MET A 43 7.21 -31.80 -0.99
C MET A 43 7.89 -33.12 -1.43
N VAL A 44 8.97 -33.50 -0.77
CA VAL A 44 9.61 -34.79 -1.03
C VAL A 44 8.65 -35.96 -0.70
N ALA A 45 7.93 -35.86 0.42
CA ALA A 45 6.92 -36.84 0.81
C ALA A 45 5.76 -36.92 -0.21
N ILE A 46 5.24 -35.78 -0.68
CA ILE A 46 4.19 -35.72 -1.73
C ILE A 46 4.69 -36.41 -3.00
N ASN A 47 5.89 -36.07 -3.47
CA ASN A 47 6.45 -36.69 -4.68
C ASN A 47 6.70 -38.20 -4.51
N GLY A 48 7.21 -38.63 -3.35
CA GLY A 48 7.37 -40.05 -3.01
C GLY A 48 6.05 -40.79 -2.99
N LEU A 49 5.02 -40.24 -2.37
CA LEU A 49 3.66 -40.80 -2.36
C LEU A 49 3.05 -40.85 -3.76
N ASN A 50 3.29 -39.84 -4.62
CA ASN A 50 2.82 -39.87 -6.01
C ASN A 50 3.48 -40.99 -6.83
N VAL A 51 4.79 -41.20 -6.64
CA VAL A 51 5.50 -42.31 -7.27
C VAL A 51 4.96 -43.64 -6.74
N LEU A 52 4.82 -43.79 -5.41
CA LEU A 52 4.24 -44.98 -4.79
C LEU A 52 2.83 -45.28 -5.33
N ASN A 53 1.99 -44.25 -5.41
CA ASN A 53 0.65 -44.31 -5.98
C ASN A 53 0.65 -44.85 -7.42
N SER A 54 1.65 -44.46 -8.22
CA SER A 54 1.84 -44.94 -9.60
C SER A 54 2.12 -46.46 -9.64
N TYR A 55 2.95 -46.99 -8.75
CA TYR A 55 3.25 -48.43 -8.67
C TYR A 55 2.09 -49.22 -8.09
N VAL A 56 1.47 -48.75 -7.00
CA VAL A 56 0.29 -49.41 -6.41
C VAL A 56 -0.87 -49.46 -7.39
N GLY A 57 -1.09 -48.36 -8.15
CA GLY A 57 -2.10 -48.33 -9.22
C GLY A 57 -1.85 -49.33 -10.33
N ARG A 58 -0.57 -49.56 -10.70
CA ARG A 58 -0.16 -50.61 -11.64
C ARG A 58 -0.55 -51.99 -11.11
N ASP A 59 -0.11 -52.32 -9.88
CA ASP A 59 -0.30 -53.64 -9.29
C ASP A 59 -1.79 -53.94 -9.03
N PHE A 60 -2.56 -52.91 -8.64
CA PHE A 60 -4.01 -52.98 -8.51
C PHE A 60 -4.70 -53.34 -9.84
N MET A 61 -4.31 -52.70 -10.94
CA MET A 61 -4.87 -52.97 -12.27
C MET A 61 -4.45 -54.35 -12.81
N SER A 62 -3.21 -54.76 -12.56
CA SER A 62 -2.74 -56.10 -12.93
C SER A 62 -3.47 -57.19 -12.14
N ALA A 63 -3.82 -56.99 -10.86
CA ALA A 63 -4.59 -57.92 -10.06
C ALA A 63 -6.03 -58.12 -10.60
N ILE A 64 -6.64 -57.04 -11.14
CA ILE A 64 -7.96 -57.11 -11.79
C ILE A 64 -7.89 -57.94 -13.06
N GLU A 65 -6.89 -57.70 -13.91
CA GLU A 65 -6.68 -58.45 -15.16
C GLU A 65 -6.46 -59.91 -14.89
N ASN A 66 -5.61 -60.26 -13.92
CA ASN A 66 -5.31 -61.64 -13.52
C ASN A 66 -6.46 -62.31 -12.74
N ARG A 67 -7.58 -61.61 -12.48
CA ARG A 67 -8.75 -62.10 -11.73
C ARG A 67 -8.41 -62.66 -10.35
N ASN A 68 -7.33 -62.18 -9.72
CA ASN A 68 -6.87 -62.61 -8.41
C ASN A 68 -7.50 -61.76 -7.30
N MET A 69 -8.56 -62.28 -6.66
CA MET A 69 -9.34 -61.56 -5.65
C MET A 69 -8.54 -61.24 -4.37
N ASP A 70 -7.60 -62.07 -3.97
CA ASP A 70 -6.84 -61.87 -2.73
C ASP A 70 -5.79 -60.77 -2.91
N VAL A 71 -5.06 -60.78 -4.02
CA VAL A 71 -4.12 -59.71 -4.39
C VAL A 71 -4.88 -58.41 -4.62
N PHE A 72 -6.03 -58.44 -5.27
CA PHE A 72 -6.87 -57.27 -5.48
C PHE A 72 -7.28 -56.60 -4.16
N LYS A 73 -7.78 -57.37 -3.16
CA LYS A 73 -8.16 -56.82 -1.85
C LYS A 73 -6.97 -56.19 -1.13
N GLN A 74 -5.81 -56.83 -1.17
CA GLN A 74 -4.60 -56.33 -0.55
C GLN A 74 -4.14 -55.03 -1.21
N GLN A 75 -4.09 -54.96 -2.54
CA GLN A 75 -3.70 -53.77 -3.29
C GLN A 75 -4.73 -52.66 -3.14
N ALA A 76 -6.03 -52.94 -3.09
CA ALA A 76 -7.07 -51.97 -2.83
C ALA A 76 -6.91 -51.30 -1.46
N LEU A 77 -6.66 -52.07 -0.40
CA LEU A 77 -6.44 -51.54 0.94
C LEU A 77 -5.18 -50.68 0.99
N PHE A 78 -4.10 -51.10 0.33
CA PHE A 78 -2.85 -50.35 0.26
C PHE A 78 -3.05 -49.05 -0.53
N TYR A 79 -3.81 -49.05 -1.62
CA TYR A 79 -4.15 -47.89 -2.43
C TYR A 79 -4.93 -46.85 -1.64
N VAL A 80 -5.94 -47.28 -0.86
CA VAL A 80 -6.69 -46.41 0.05
C VAL A 80 -5.75 -45.80 1.11
N GLY A 81 -4.83 -46.58 1.67
CA GLY A 81 -3.83 -46.12 2.61
C GLY A 81 -2.93 -45.02 2.04
N VAL A 82 -2.47 -45.17 0.79
CA VAL A 82 -1.67 -44.16 0.08
C VAL A 82 -2.48 -42.86 -0.15
N PHE A 83 -3.76 -42.98 -0.50
CA PHE A 83 -4.62 -41.78 -0.65
C PHE A 83 -4.83 -41.03 0.66
N ILE A 84 -5.07 -41.75 1.77
CA ILE A 84 -5.20 -41.13 3.09
C ILE A 84 -3.90 -40.42 3.46
N ALA A 85 -2.74 -41.08 3.33
CA ALA A 85 -1.45 -40.51 3.60
C ALA A 85 -1.19 -39.25 2.73
N SER A 86 -1.48 -39.34 1.43
CA SER A 86 -1.34 -38.19 0.51
C SER A 86 -2.24 -37.03 0.89
N THR A 87 -3.47 -37.28 1.31
CA THR A 87 -4.41 -36.24 1.76
C THR A 87 -3.89 -35.51 3.01
N VAL A 88 -3.40 -36.27 3.99
CA VAL A 88 -2.84 -35.73 5.23
C VAL A 88 -1.60 -34.85 4.93
N VAL A 89 -0.65 -35.40 4.14
CA VAL A 89 0.57 -34.65 3.79
C VAL A 89 0.25 -33.40 3.00
N LEU A 90 -0.70 -33.45 2.06
CA LEU A 90 -1.12 -32.28 1.28
C LEU A 90 -1.80 -31.21 2.15
N ALA A 91 -2.61 -31.61 3.14
CA ALA A 91 -3.24 -30.71 4.07
C ALA A 91 -2.19 -29.96 4.93
N PHE A 92 -1.20 -30.68 5.47
CA PHE A 92 -0.09 -30.07 6.21
C PHE A 92 0.80 -29.19 5.33
N PHE A 93 1.00 -29.56 4.07
CA PHE A 93 1.74 -28.74 3.11
C PHE A 93 1.06 -27.38 2.92
N ARG A 94 -0.24 -27.34 2.62
CA ARG A 94 -1.01 -26.11 2.45
C ARG A 94 -1.02 -25.27 3.72
N PHE A 95 -1.26 -25.89 4.87
CA PHE A 95 -1.22 -25.21 6.16
C PHE A 95 0.13 -24.53 6.41
N THR A 96 1.24 -25.24 6.15
CA THR A 96 2.59 -24.70 6.36
C THR A 96 2.91 -23.58 5.34
N GLU A 97 2.47 -23.71 4.09
CA GLU A 97 2.58 -22.68 3.04
C GLU A 97 1.88 -21.39 3.46
N GLU A 98 0.63 -21.48 3.91
CA GLU A 98 -0.15 -20.33 4.36
C GLU A 98 0.48 -19.65 5.59
N ARG A 99 0.97 -20.44 6.55
CA ARG A 99 1.67 -19.94 7.74
C ARG A 99 2.94 -19.18 7.37
N LEU A 100 3.75 -19.70 6.47
CA LEU A 100 4.95 -19.02 5.99
C LEU A 100 4.59 -17.74 5.21
N GLY A 101 3.53 -17.78 4.41
CA GLY A 101 3.03 -16.64 3.65
C GLY A 101 2.57 -15.49 4.54
N ILE A 102 1.80 -15.78 5.60
CA ILE A 102 1.35 -14.78 6.59
C ILE A 102 2.54 -14.18 7.34
N LEU A 103 3.48 -15.01 7.81
CA LEU A 103 4.66 -14.56 8.54
C LEU A 103 5.51 -13.60 7.70
N TRP A 104 5.72 -13.92 6.43
CA TRP A 104 6.46 -13.05 5.52
C TRP A 104 5.73 -11.74 5.22
N ARG A 105 4.40 -11.82 4.99
CA ARG A 105 3.55 -10.64 4.78
C ARG A 105 3.59 -9.70 5.97
N GLU A 106 3.38 -10.23 7.18
CA GLU A 106 3.38 -9.43 8.41
C GLU A 106 4.69 -8.67 8.58
N GLN A 107 5.81 -9.36 8.44
CA GLN A 107 7.13 -8.76 8.58
C GLN A 107 7.39 -7.66 7.55
N LEU A 108 7.07 -7.93 6.26
CA LEU A 108 7.32 -6.95 5.20
C LEU A 108 6.40 -5.73 5.33
N THR A 109 5.14 -5.95 5.71
CA THR A 109 4.17 -4.87 5.95
C THR A 109 4.63 -3.99 7.11
N ARG A 110 4.96 -4.56 8.29
CA ARG A 110 5.45 -3.79 9.45
C ARG A 110 6.64 -2.93 9.08
N ARG A 111 7.65 -3.53 8.42
CA ARG A 111 8.85 -2.81 8.01
C ARG A 111 8.57 -1.65 7.07
N LEU A 112 7.72 -1.87 6.05
CA LEU A 112 7.37 -0.80 5.11
C LEU A 112 6.54 0.29 5.77
N THR A 113 5.63 -0.07 6.68
CA THR A 113 4.84 0.89 7.44
C THR A 113 5.74 1.73 8.36
N GLU A 114 6.67 1.11 9.09
CA GLU A 114 7.64 1.83 9.92
C GLU A 114 8.49 2.79 9.07
N ALA A 115 9.07 2.31 7.98
CA ALA A 115 9.90 3.13 7.10
C ALA A 115 9.09 4.27 6.42
N TYR A 116 7.82 4.04 6.11
CA TYR A 116 6.92 5.03 5.52
C TYR A 116 6.53 6.12 6.53
N MET A 117 6.32 5.74 7.81
CA MET A 117 5.95 6.68 8.87
C MET A 117 7.15 7.39 9.49
N GLN A 118 8.34 6.79 9.43
CA GLN A 118 9.56 7.34 10.00
C GLN A 118 9.94 8.68 9.34
N ASP A 119 10.39 9.66 10.15
CA ASP A 119 10.88 10.97 9.72
C ASP A 119 9.93 11.71 8.74
N ARG A 120 8.62 11.49 8.88
CA ARG A 120 7.59 12.08 8.00
C ARG A 120 7.78 11.74 6.50
N THR A 121 8.35 10.58 6.20
CA THR A 121 8.59 10.13 4.82
C THR A 121 7.29 10.12 3.99
N TYR A 122 6.14 9.77 4.60
CA TYR A 122 4.82 9.81 3.96
C TYR A 122 4.49 11.20 3.38
N TYR A 123 4.85 12.27 4.07
CA TYR A 123 4.59 13.64 3.64
C TYR A 123 5.52 14.07 2.49
N ARG A 124 6.81 13.71 2.57
CA ARG A 124 7.80 14.03 1.52
C ARG A 124 7.53 13.26 0.22
N LEU A 125 7.13 12.00 0.32
CA LEU A 125 6.79 11.19 -0.84
C LEU A 125 5.58 11.73 -1.62
N ASP A 126 4.57 12.25 -0.94
CA ASP A 126 3.39 12.85 -1.58
C ASP A 126 3.76 14.13 -2.37
N SER A 127 4.66 14.93 -1.82
CA SER A 127 5.03 16.23 -2.40
C SER A 127 6.09 16.17 -3.49
N ALA A 128 7.03 15.21 -3.46
CA ALA A 128 8.26 15.27 -4.27
C ALA A 128 8.39 14.18 -5.35
N THR A 129 7.90 12.97 -5.13
CA THR A 129 8.31 11.81 -5.95
C THR A 129 7.26 11.26 -6.90
N GLY A 130 6.00 11.71 -6.82
CA GLY A 130 4.92 11.21 -7.67
C GLY A 130 4.65 9.70 -7.54
N VAL A 131 5.02 9.09 -6.41
CA VAL A 131 4.69 7.69 -6.10
C VAL A 131 3.20 7.58 -5.86
N ALA A 132 2.46 7.16 -6.88
CA ALA A 132 1.01 6.98 -6.78
C ALA A 132 0.66 5.82 -5.83
N ASN A 133 -0.36 6.03 -4.97
CA ASN A 133 -1.01 5.04 -4.12
C ASN A 133 -0.04 4.21 -3.24
N PRO A 134 0.72 4.83 -2.32
CA PRO A 134 1.60 4.10 -1.40
C PRO A 134 0.83 3.15 -0.47
N ASP A 135 -0.40 3.49 -0.09
CA ASP A 135 -1.37 2.70 0.67
C ASP A 135 -1.64 1.34 0.01
N GLN A 136 -1.98 1.33 -1.28
CA GLN A 136 -2.20 0.12 -2.06
C GLN A 136 -0.93 -0.73 -2.17
N ARG A 137 0.24 -0.08 -2.28
CA ARG A 137 1.51 -0.81 -2.39
C ARG A 137 1.90 -1.50 -1.08
N ILE A 138 1.67 -0.85 0.07
CA ILE A 138 1.94 -1.43 1.39
C ILE A 138 0.94 -2.53 1.74
N SER A 139 -0.32 -2.42 1.33
CA SER A 139 -1.37 -3.40 1.64
C SER A 139 -1.46 -4.53 0.61
N ASP A 140 -1.88 -4.21 -0.63
CA ASP A 140 -2.22 -5.20 -1.65
C ASP A 140 -1.00 -5.74 -2.39
N ASP A 141 -0.05 -4.85 -2.77
CA ASP A 141 1.14 -5.30 -3.49
C ASP A 141 2.07 -6.15 -2.61
N VAL A 142 2.19 -5.84 -1.32
CA VAL A 142 2.92 -6.70 -0.36
C VAL A 142 2.27 -8.07 -0.25
N ARG A 143 0.94 -8.12 -0.13
CA ARG A 143 0.20 -9.40 -0.11
C ARG A 143 0.44 -10.19 -1.38
N ALA A 144 0.25 -9.57 -2.54
CA ALA A 144 0.45 -10.22 -3.84
C ALA A 144 1.91 -10.67 -4.02
N PHE A 145 2.88 -9.86 -3.59
CA PHE A 145 4.30 -10.20 -3.66
C PHE A 145 4.64 -11.43 -2.82
N THR A 146 4.26 -11.45 -1.55
CA THR A 146 4.64 -12.54 -0.63
C THR A 146 3.97 -13.86 -1.02
N THR A 147 2.67 -13.85 -1.32
CA THR A 147 1.95 -15.06 -1.71
C THR A 147 2.42 -15.60 -3.06
N THR A 148 2.54 -14.75 -4.08
CA THR A 148 2.93 -15.18 -5.43
C THR A 148 4.39 -15.63 -5.48
N THR A 149 5.30 -14.96 -4.76
CA THR A 149 6.71 -15.37 -4.68
C THR A 149 6.84 -16.76 -4.07
N LEU A 150 6.18 -16.98 -2.92
CA LEU A 150 6.22 -18.28 -2.24
C LEU A 150 5.66 -19.36 -3.15
N SER A 151 4.48 -19.15 -3.72
CA SER A 151 3.87 -20.10 -4.64
C SER A 151 4.75 -20.41 -5.86
N PHE A 152 5.44 -19.41 -6.44
CA PHE A 152 6.37 -19.67 -7.55
C PHE A 152 7.59 -20.47 -7.15
N ILE A 153 8.19 -20.18 -5.98
CA ILE A 153 9.33 -20.97 -5.48
C ILE A 153 8.90 -22.43 -5.29
N LEU A 154 7.78 -22.64 -4.59
CA LEU A 154 7.26 -23.97 -4.33
C LEU A 154 6.87 -24.70 -5.62
N LEU A 155 6.26 -24.00 -6.57
CA LEU A 155 5.89 -24.54 -7.87
C LEU A 155 7.12 -25.02 -8.66
N ILE A 156 8.18 -24.23 -8.73
CA ILE A 156 9.42 -24.58 -9.45
C ILE A 156 10.09 -25.80 -8.78
N VAL A 157 10.20 -25.77 -7.44
CA VAL A 157 10.83 -26.87 -6.70
C VAL A 157 10.01 -28.15 -6.85
N ASN A 158 8.68 -28.08 -6.66
CA ASN A 158 7.80 -29.24 -6.84
C ASN A 158 7.84 -29.78 -8.27
N GLY A 159 7.76 -28.88 -9.27
CA GLY A 159 7.85 -29.25 -10.69
C GLY A 159 9.17 -29.93 -11.03
N THR A 160 10.27 -29.48 -10.46
CA THR A 160 11.59 -30.12 -10.65
C THR A 160 11.64 -31.50 -10.02
N LEU A 161 11.17 -31.63 -8.76
CA LEU A 161 11.10 -32.93 -8.08
C LEU A 161 10.21 -33.92 -8.85
N THR A 162 9.03 -33.46 -9.29
CA THR A 162 8.10 -34.27 -10.09
C THR A 162 8.72 -34.65 -11.42
N ALA A 163 9.37 -33.73 -12.12
CA ALA A 163 10.03 -34.02 -13.40
C ALA A 163 11.14 -35.10 -13.23
N VAL A 164 11.99 -34.97 -12.22
CA VAL A 164 13.06 -35.93 -11.94
C VAL A 164 12.47 -37.30 -11.59
N SER A 165 11.50 -37.36 -10.66
CA SER A 165 10.89 -38.59 -10.17
C SER A 165 10.19 -39.34 -11.31
N PHE A 166 9.32 -38.67 -12.07
CA PHE A 166 8.54 -39.34 -13.13
C PHE A 166 9.35 -39.55 -14.42
N SER A 167 10.44 -38.83 -14.66
CA SER A 167 11.42 -39.20 -15.67
C SER A 167 12.05 -40.55 -15.36
N GLY A 168 12.41 -40.78 -14.09
CA GLY A 168 12.90 -42.10 -13.65
C GLY A 168 11.86 -43.22 -13.85
N VAL A 169 10.61 -42.96 -13.46
CA VAL A 169 9.51 -43.95 -13.67
C VAL A 169 9.31 -44.28 -15.15
N LEU A 170 9.21 -43.26 -16.02
CA LEU A 170 9.04 -43.48 -17.46
C LEU A 170 10.24 -44.17 -18.12
N TRP A 171 11.46 -43.80 -17.68
CA TRP A 171 12.67 -44.45 -18.19
C TRP A 171 12.73 -45.92 -17.88
N THR A 172 12.31 -46.34 -16.69
CA THR A 172 12.25 -47.78 -16.30
C THR A 172 11.16 -48.54 -17.05
N ILE A 173 10.07 -47.88 -17.47
CA ILE A 173 9.00 -48.51 -18.28
C ILE A 173 9.47 -48.63 -19.74
N SER A 174 9.83 -47.52 -20.37
CA SER A 174 10.29 -47.46 -21.76
C SER A 174 11.08 -46.16 -22.02
N PRO A 175 12.38 -46.24 -22.36
CA PRO A 175 13.17 -45.08 -22.76
C PRO A 175 12.60 -44.35 -24.00
N PHE A 176 11.97 -45.11 -24.92
CA PHE A 176 11.30 -44.53 -26.08
C PHE A 176 10.10 -43.65 -25.67
N LEU A 177 9.26 -44.14 -24.73
CA LEU A 177 8.14 -43.34 -24.22
C LEU A 177 8.59 -42.07 -23.51
N PHE A 178 9.70 -42.13 -22.75
CA PHE A 178 10.29 -40.95 -22.14
C PHE A 178 10.74 -39.91 -23.20
N THR A 179 11.43 -40.37 -24.26
CA THR A 179 11.86 -39.49 -25.36
C THR A 179 10.68 -38.82 -26.04
N VAL A 180 9.60 -39.58 -26.31
CA VAL A 180 8.34 -39.05 -26.86
C VAL A 180 7.74 -38.01 -25.92
N ALA A 181 7.72 -38.25 -24.59
CA ALA A 181 7.21 -37.29 -23.61
C ALA A 181 7.97 -35.95 -23.65
N VAL A 182 9.30 -36.00 -23.72
CA VAL A 182 10.14 -34.79 -23.78
C VAL A 182 9.86 -33.99 -25.08
N ILE A 183 9.87 -34.67 -26.23
CA ILE A 183 9.60 -34.00 -27.52
C ILE A 183 8.18 -33.40 -27.51
N TYR A 184 7.20 -34.16 -27.05
CA TYR A 184 5.81 -33.72 -26.96
C TYR A 184 5.65 -32.48 -26.05
N ALA A 185 6.31 -32.49 -24.88
CA ALA A 185 6.35 -31.34 -23.97
C ALA A 185 6.96 -30.07 -24.60
N LEU A 186 8.08 -30.23 -25.31
CA LEU A 186 8.75 -29.13 -25.99
C LEU A 186 7.89 -28.55 -27.13
N CYS A 187 7.30 -29.41 -27.97
CA CYS A 187 6.40 -28.99 -29.05
C CYS A 187 5.15 -28.31 -28.52
N GLY A 188 4.51 -28.88 -27.49
CA GLY A 188 3.33 -28.31 -26.83
C GLY A 188 3.62 -26.94 -26.20
N SER A 189 4.74 -26.83 -25.48
CA SER A 189 5.16 -25.56 -24.88
C SER A 189 5.46 -24.48 -25.93
N ALA A 190 6.20 -24.81 -26.98
CA ALA A 190 6.50 -23.89 -28.07
C ALA A 190 5.21 -23.37 -28.76
N MET A 191 4.27 -24.28 -29.05
CA MET A 191 3.00 -23.94 -29.71
C MET A 191 2.11 -23.09 -28.79
N THR A 192 2.04 -23.42 -27.49
CA THR A 192 1.29 -22.63 -26.50
C THR A 192 1.84 -21.21 -26.37
N ILE A 193 3.16 -21.06 -26.32
CA ILE A 193 3.82 -19.74 -26.29
C ILE A 193 3.51 -18.95 -27.58
N PHE A 194 3.59 -19.59 -28.74
CA PHE A 194 3.29 -18.97 -30.02
C PHE A 194 1.86 -18.46 -30.09
N LEU A 195 0.86 -19.29 -29.74
CA LEU A 195 -0.55 -18.94 -29.75
C LEU A 195 -0.93 -17.97 -28.62
N GLY A 196 -0.28 -18.09 -27.44
CA GLY A 196 -0.57 -17.29 -26.26
C GLY A 196 0.08 -15.91 -26.23
N LYS A 197 1.13 -15.68 -27.03
CA LYS A 197 1.89 -14.41 -27.02
C LYS A 197 1.04 -13.15 -27.17
N PRO A 198 0.00 -13.08 -28.02
CA PRO A 198 -0.87 -11.92 -28.13
C PRO A 198 -1.70 -11.63 -26.87
N LEU A 199 -1.99 -12.66 -26.05
CA LEU A 199 -2.78 -12.52 -24.81
C LEU A 199 -2.11 -11.61 -23.79
N ILE A 200 -0.78 -11.59 -23.73
CA ILE A 200 -0.02 -10.76 -22.81
C ILE A 200 -0.40 -9.28 -22.96
N ARG A 201 -0.34 -8.81 -24.20
CA ARG A 201 -0.66 -7.40 -24.51
C ARG A 201 -2.15 -7.10 -24.32
N LEU A 202 -3.03 -8.03 -24.69
CA LEU A 202 -4.46 -7.84 -24.54
C LEU A 202 -4.90 -7.85 -23.07
N ASN A 203 -4.31 -8.72 -22.24
CA ASN A 203 -4.57 -8.74 -20.80
C ASN A 203 -4.04 -7.46 -20.12
N TYR A 204 -2.84 -6.99 -20.48
CA TYR A 204 -2.31 -5.73 -19.98
C TYR A 204 -3.25 -4.56 -20.30
N ASN A 205 -3.67 -4.45 -21.58
CA ASN A 205 -4.62 -3.42 -22.01
C ASN A 205 -5.96 -3.55 -21.30
N GLN A 206 -6.43 -4.79 -21.03
CA GLN A 206 -7.68 -5.04 -20.30
C GLN A 206 -7.62 -4.45 -18.88
N LEU A 207 -6.55 -4.75 -18.13
CA LEU A 207 -6.36 -4.22 -16.79
C LEU A 207 -6.29 -2.68 -16.77
N ASP A 208 -5.59 -2.09 -17.73
CA ASP A 208 -5.51 -0.63 -17.87
C ASP A 208 -6.87 0.00 -18.17
N MET A 209 -7.64 -0.59 -19.09
CA MET A 209 -8.97 -0.11 -19.42
C MET A 209 -9.95 -0.26 -18.25
N GLU A 210 -9.88 -1.35 -17.47
CA GLU A 210 -10.68 -1.55 -16.26
C GLU A 210 -10.31 -0.54 -15.18
N ALA A 211 -9.03 -0.26 -14.98
CA ALA A 211 -8.56 0.75 -14.04
C ALA A 211 -9.08 2.15 -14.42
N ASN A 212 -8.99 2.50 -15.70
CA ASN A 212 -9.49 3.78 -16.22
C ASN A 212 -11.02 3.91 -16.07
N PHE A 213 -11.78 2.85 -16.34
CA PHE A 213 -13.22 2.83 -16.14
C PHE A 213 -13.61 2.99 -14.66
N ARG A 214 -12.94 2.28 -13.77
CA ARG A 214 -13.11 2.43 -12.32
C ARG A 214 -12.77 3.84 -11.84
N SER A 215 -11.68 4.42 -12.31
CA SER A 215 -11.27 5.78 -11.95
C SER A 215 -12.33 6.82 -12.35
N ASP A 216 -12.91 6.69 -13.55
CA ASP A 216 -13.99 7.57 -13.98
C ASP A 216 -15.27 7.41 -13.10
N LEU A 217 -15.58 6.19 -12.62
CA LEU A 217 -16.68 5.96 -11.67
C LEU A 217 -16.40 6.55 -10.28
N ILE A 218 -15.17 6.40 -9.77
CA ILE A 218 -14.74 7.01 -8.51
C ILE A 218 -14.86 8.53 -8.60
N HIS A 219 -14.42 9.12 -9.70
CA HIS A 219 -14.55 10.57 -9.93
C HIS A 219 -16.01 11.04 -9.88
N VAL A 220 -16.95 10.27 -10.46
CA VAL A 220 -18.39 10.57 -10.36
C VAL A 220 -18.89 10.50 -8.92
N ARG A 221 -18.46 9.51 -8.16
CA ARG A 221 -18.85 9.36 -6.74
C ARG A 221 -18.33 10.51 -5.88
N GLU A 222 -17.06 10.85 -6.02
CA GLU A 222 -16.40 11.89 -5.22
C GLU A 222 -16.92 13.30 -5.54
N ASN A 223 -17.39 13.53 -6.76
CA ASN A 223 -17.89 14.81 -7.20
C ASN A 223 -19.42 14.79 -7.48
N SER A 224 -20.15 13.89 -6.82
CA SER A 224 -21.57 13.63 -7.09
C SER A 224 -22.43 14.89 -6.96
N GLU A 225 -22.25 15.67 -5.90
CA GLU A 225 -22.96 16.93 -5.67
C GLU A 225 -22.67 17.97 -6.78
N SER A 226 -21.39 18.19 -7.07
CA SER A 226 -20.98 19.14 -8.12
C SER A 226 -21.50 18.75 -9.51
N ILE A 227 -21.52 17.44 -9.82
CA ILE A 227 -22.03 16.91 -11.09
C ILE A 227 -23.54 17.11 -11.17
N ALA A 228 -24.29 16.84 -10.08
CA ALA A 228 -25.72 17.03 -9.99
C ALA A 228 -26.10 18.50 -10.12
N LEU A 229 -25.44 19.40 -9.39
CA LEU A 229 -25.67 20.84 -9.47
C LEU A 229 -25.36 21.41 -10.85
N ALA A 230 -24.34 20.88 -11.53
CA ALA A 230 -23.96 21.32 -12.88
C ALA A 230 -24.76 20.67 -13.99
N HIS A 231 -25.68 19.73 -13.70
CA HIS A 231 -26.49 18.96 -14.67
C HIS A 231 -25.63 18.32 -15.77
N ARG A 232 -24.49 17.67 -15.39
CA ARG A 232 -23.49 17.11 -16.31
C ARG A 232 -23.56 15.59 -16.48
N GLU A 233 -24.61 14.92 -15.99
CA GLU A 233 -24.78 13.45 -15.99
C GLU A 233 -24.67 12.87 -17.40
N GLY A 234 -25.26 13.53 -18.39
CA GLY A 234 -25.23 13.09 -19.80
C GLY A 234 -23.81 12.98 -20.37
N ARG A 235 -22.94 13.94 -19.99
CA ARG A 235 -21.53 13.94 -20.44
C ARG A 235 -20.73 12.80 -19.79
N PHE A 236 -20.92 12.57 -18.49
CA PHE A 236 -20.25 11.49 -17.78
C PHE A 236 -20.75 10.13 -18.24
N LYS A 237 -22.06 9.95 -18.46
CA LYS A 237 -22.65 8.74 -19.05
C LYS A 237 -22.04 8.42 -20.43
N ALA A 238 -21.92 9.41 -21.30
CA ALA A 238 -21.29 9.23 -22.60
C ALA A 238 -19.81 8.82 -22.50
N ARG A 239 -19.07 9.41 -21.56
CA ARG A 239 -17.66 9.07 -21.30
C ARG A 239 -17.52 7.65 -20.77
N LEU A 240 -18.34 7.25 -19.79
CA LEU A 240 -18.35 5.91 -19.22
C LEU A 240 -18.71 4.85 -20.28
N ASN A 241 -19.74 5.11 -21.11
CA ASN A 241 -20.11 4.20 -22.19
C ASN A 241 -18.97 4.03 -23.21
N LYS A 242 -18.29 5.11 -23.60
CA LYS A 242 -17.12 5.03 -24.49
C LYS A 242 -15.99 4.18 -23.89
N ARG A 243 -15.74 4.28 -22.57
CA ARG A 243 -14.76 3.44 -21.86
C ARG A 243 -15.19 1.98 -21.87
N LEU A 244 -16.47 1.72 -21.57
CA LEU A 244 -17.03 0.37 -21.56
C LEU A 244 -16.98 -0.27 -22.95
N ASP A 245 -17.28 0.46 -24.01
CA ASP A 245 -17.19 -0.02 -25.40
C ASP A 245 -15.77 -0.42 -25.78
N ALA A 246 -14.77 0.40 -25.39
CA ALA A 246 -13.36 0.09 -25.63
C ALA A 246 -12.92 -1.16 -24.86
N LEU A 247 -13.32 -1.28 -23.58
CA LEU A 247 -13.05 -2.42 -22.71
C LEU A 247 -13.67 -3.70 -23.30
N THR A 248 -14.93 -3.66 -23.68
CA THR A 248 -15.64 -4.82 -24.25
C THR A 248 -15.09 -5.21 -25.62
N ALA A 249 -14.68 -4.26 -26.45
CA ALA A 249 -14.01 -4.54 -27.72
C ALA A 249 -12.68 -5.28 -27.54
N ASN A 250 -11.87 -4.87 -26.55
CA ASN A 250 -10.63 -5.57 -26.21
C ASN A 250 -10.93 -6.98 -25.66
N PHE A 251 -11.93 -7.12 -24.78
CA PHE A 251 -12.33 -8.40 -24.21
C PHE A 251 -12.83 -9.39 -25.26
N ARG A 252 -13.59 -8.94 -26.27
CA ARG A 252 -13.99 -9.76 -27.41
C ARG A 252 -12.80 -10.31 -28.22
N ARG A 253 -11.71 -9.51 -28.36
CA ARG A 253 -10.47 -9.99 -29.00
C ARG A 253 -9.78 -11.06 -28.14
N LEU A 254 -9.74 -10.84 -26.83
CA LEU A 254 -9.19 -11.77 -25.86
C LEU A 254 -9.92 -13.11 -25.88
N ILE A 255 -11.27 -13.10 -25.88
CA ILE A 255 -12.11 -14.30 -26.00
C ILE A 255 -11.79 -15.08 -27.28
N ARG A 256 -11.62 -14.40 -28.42
CA ARG A 256 -11.30 -15.06 -29.70
C ARG A 256 -9.97 -15.81 -29.66
N ILE A 257 -8.95 -15.19 -29.06
CA ILE A 257 -7.64 -15.84 -28.94
C ILE A 257 -7.69 -16.98 -27.92
N ASN A 258 -8.36 -16.79 -26.79
CA ASN A 258 -8.57 -17.84 -25.78
C ASN A 258 -9.30 -19.04 -26.36
N ARG A 259 -10.29 -18.84 -27.22
CA ARG A 259 -10.97 -19.92 -27.93
C ARG A 259 -9.98 -20.74 -28.79
N ASN A 260 -9.14 -20.07 -29.58
CA ASN A 260 -8.19 -20.75 -30.46
C ASN A 260 -7.12 -21.51 -29.63
N LEU A 261 -6.63 -20.88 -28.56
CA LEU A 261 -5.73 -21.53 -27.61
C LEU A 261 -6.41 -22.72 -26.93
N GLY A 262 -7.68 -22.57 -26.54
CA GLY A 262 -8.48 -23.65 -25.93
C GLY A 262 -8.65 -24.86 -26.84
N PHE A 263 -8.87 -24.70 -28.14
CA PHE A 263 -8.89 -25.80 -29.09
C PHE A 263 -7.57 -26.58 -29.11
N PHE A 264 -6.46 -25.85 -29.15
CA PHE A 264 -5.14 -26.47 -29.12
C PHE A 264 -4.88 -27.19 -27.79
N THR A 265 -5.10 -26.53 -26.65
CA THR A 265 -4.80 -27.09 -25.33
C THR A 265 -5.69 -28.30 -24.99
N ASN A 266 -6.97 -28.27 -25.34
CA ASN A 266 -7.88 -29.40 -25.14
C ASN A 266 -7.47 -30.58 -26.02
N GLY A 267 -7.21 -30.35 -27.32
CA GLY A 267 -6.71 -31.41 -28.21
C GLY A 267 -5.40 -32.01 -27.70
N TYR A 268 -4.44 -31.16 -27.32
CA TYR A 268 -3.19 -31.57 -26.71
C TYR A 268 -3.40 -32.46 -25.47
N ASN A 269 -4.30 -32.06 -24.57
CA ASN A 269 -4.59 -32.84 -23.36
C ASN A 269 -5.24 -34.22 -23.65
N TYR A 270 -6.07 -34.34 -24.69
CA TYR A 270 -6.59 -35.65 -25.09
C TYR A 270 -5.50 -36.61 -25.60
N PHE A 271 -4.54 -36.09 -26.37
CA PHE A 271 -3.43 -36.92 -26.85
C PHE A 271 -2.52 -37.42 -25.73
N ILE A 272 -2.43 -36.71 -24.61
CA ILE A 272 -1.69 -37.15 -23.40
C ILE A 272 -2.16 -38.54 -22.92
N GLN A 273 -3.47 -38.85 -23.04
CA GLN A 273 -4.02 -40.10 -22.61
C GLN A 273 -3.79 -41.24 -23.65
N ILE A 274 -3.79 -40.90 -24.92
CA ILE A 274 -3.73 -41.87 -26.02
C ILE A 274 -2.29 -42.28 -26.36
N ILE A 275 -1.33 -41.35 -26.37
CA ILE A 275 0.06 -41.63 -26.78
C ILE A 275 0.72 -42.75 -25.97
N PRO A 276 0.69 -42.72 -24.62
CA PRO A 276 1.28 -43.82 -23.83
C PRO A 276 0.61 -45.16 -24.11
N ALA A 277 -0.73 -45.18 -24.24
CA ALA A 277 -1.46 -46.39 -24.53
C ALA A 277 -1.09 -46.99 -25.89
N LEU A 278 -0.97 -46.17 -26.94
CA LEU A 278 -0.55 -46.62 -28.27
C LEU A 278 0.88 -47.21 -28.30
N ILE A 279 1.75 -46.75 -27.43
CA ILE A 279 3.15 -47.24 -27.37
C ILE A 279 3.26 -48.50 -26.52
N ILE A 280 2.54 -48.56 -25.39
CA ILE A 280 2.68 -49.65 -24.42
C ILE A 280 1.70 -50.80 -24.68
N ALA A 281 0.49 -50.56 -25.22
CA ALA A 281 -0.48 -51.61 -25.46
C ALA A 281 0.04 -52.73 -26.41
N PRO A 282 0.79 -52.49 -27.50
CA PRO A 282 1.40 -53.55 -28.27
C PRO A 282 2.35 -54.43 -27.46
N MET A 283 3.15 -53.85 -26.53
CA MET A 283 4.05 -54.60 -25.66
C MET A 283 3.29 -55.52 -24.70
N PHE A 284 2.12 -55.09 -24.23
CA PHE A 284 1.20 -55.94 -23.45
C PHE A 284 0.62 -57.06 -24.33
N ILE A 285 0.11 -56.75 -25.54
CA ILE A 285 -0.51 -57.74 -26.45
C ILE A 285 0.49 -58.85 -26.85
N TRP A 286 1.78 -58.48 -26.98
CA TRP A 286 2.83 -59.46 -27.29
C TRP A 286 3.38 -60.22 -26.07
N GLY A 287 2.86 -59.92 -24.86
CA GLY A 287 3.22 -60.60 -23.62
C GLY A 287 4.47 -60.10 -22.91
N ASP A 288 5.06 -58.98 -23.35
CA ASP A 288 6.30 -58.44 -22.77
C ASP A 288 6.08 -57.65 -21.49
N ARG A 289 4.85 -57.19 -21.22
CA ARG A 289 4.49 -56.34 -20.06
C ARG A 289 3.13 -56.70 -19.48
N GLU A 290 2.92 -56.36 -18.20
CA GLU A 290 1.63 -56.49 -17.50
C GLU A 290 0.65 -55.37 -17.89
N PHE A 291 -0.67 -55.64 -17.77
CA PHE A 291 -1.74 -54.68 -18.09
C PHE A 291 -1.64 -53.36 -17.30
N GLY A 292 -1.33 -53.47 -16.02
CA GLY A 292 -1.20 -52.28 -15.15
C GLY A 292 -0.15 -51.28 -15.60
N VAL A 293 0.85 -51.68 -16.40
CA VAL A 293 1.88 -50.81 -16.94
C VAL A 293 1.29 -49.77 -17.93
N ILE A 294 0.18 -50.09 -18.61
CA ILE A 294 -0.53 -49.16 -19.49
C ILE A 294 -1.06 -47.96 -18.68
N THR A 295 -1.72 -48.28 -17.56
CA THR A 295 -2.26 -47.25 -16.66
C THR A 295 -1.14 -46.45 -15.99
N GLN A 296 -0.09 -47.12 -15.51
CA GLN A 296 1.09 -46.47 -14.92
C GLN A 296 1.77 -45.54 -15.90
N SER A 297 1.98 -45.95 -17.14
CA SER A 297 2.62 -45.13 -18.17
C SER A 297 1.81 -43.89 -18.52
N THR A 298 0.48 -44.03 -18.62
CA THR A 298 -0.42 -42.88 -18.87
C THR A 298 -0.39 -41.88 -17.74
N MET A 299 -0.45 -42.35 -16.49
CA MET A 299 -0.35 -41.46 -15.31
C MET A 299 1.01 -40.78 -15.22
N ALA A 300 2.10 -41.51 -15.40
CA ALA A 300 3.46 -40.99 -15.33
C ALA A 300 3.73 -39.96 -16.47
N PHE A 301 3.25 -40.26 -17.68
CA PHE A 301 3.35 -39.36 -18.84
C PHE A 301 2.59 -38.06 -18.60
N ALA A 302 1.34 -38.14 -18.12
CA ALA A 302 0.53 -36.97 -17.81
C ALA A 302 1.17 -36.10 -16.71
N THR A 303 1.69 -36.71 -15.65
CA THR A 303 2.33 -36.04 -14.53
C THR A 303 3.63 -35.35 -14.96
N LEU A 304 4.47 -36.02 -15.76
CA LEU A 304 5.70 -35.42 -16.30
C LEU A 304 5.42 -34.26 -17.23
N LEU A 305 4.43 -34.39 -18.11
CA LEU A 305 4.01 -33.27 -18.98
C LEU A 305 3.45 -32.10 -18.20
N GLY A 306 2.67 -32.36 -17.15
CA GLY A 306 2.21 -31.31 -16.22
C GLY A 306 3.37 -30.52 -15.64
N ALA A 307 4.43 -31.21 -15.19
CA ALA A 307 5.63 -30.58 -14.64
C ALA A 307 6.38 -29.74 -15.67
N PHE A 308 6.51 -30.18 -16.91
CA PHE A 308 7.15 -29.41 -17.99
C PHE A 308 6.30 -28.20 -18.45
N SER A 309 5.00 -28.31 -18.37
CA SER A 309 4.06 -27.26 -18.81
C SER A 309 3.86 -26.13 -17.78
N LEU A 310 4.45 -26.21 -16.59
CA LEU A 310 4.27 -25.23 -15.51
C LEU A 310 4.58 -23.78 -15.93
N ILE A 311 5.68 -23.55 -16.65
CA ILE A 311 6.08 -22.22 -17.12
C ILE A 311 5.02 -21.64 -18.05
N VAL A 312 4.39 -22.47 -18.86
CA VAL A 312 3.39 -22.07 -19.84
C VAL A 312 2.08 -21.72 -19.14
N THR A 313 1.62 -22.57 -18.21
CA THR A 313 0.38 -22.36 -17.47
C THR A 313 0.44 -21.15 -16.53
N GLN A 314 1.64 -20.80 -16.01
CA GLN A 314 1.85 -19.69 -15.09
C GLN A 314 2.31 -18.39 -15.76
N PHE A 315 2.39 -18.36 -17.09
CA PHE A 315 2.94 -17.22 -17.81
C PHE A 315 2.23 -15.88 -17.50
N GLN A 316 0.89 -15.91 -17.38
CA GLN A 316 0.09 -14.73 -17.05
C GLN A 316 0.36 -14.26 -15.61
N SER A 317 0.44 -15.18 -14.67
CA SER A 317 0.77 -14.90 -13.27
C SER A 317 2.18 -14.31 -13.13
N ILE A 318 3.15 -14.81 -13.89
CA ILE A 318 4.53 -14.28 -13.93
C ILE A 318 4.54 -12.84 -14.45
N SER A 319 3.76 -12.53 -15.48
CA SER A 319 3.66 -11.17 -16.02
C SER A 319 3.04 -10.18 -15.03
N ALA A 320 1.96 -10.57 -14.35
CA ALA A 320 1.33 -9.76 -13.30
C ALA A 320 2.30 -9.55 -12.11
N PHE A 321 2.99 -10.58 -11.72
CA PHE A 321 3.98 -10.54 -10.64
C PHE A 321 5.13 -9.56 -10.90
N THR A 322 5.64 -9.47 -12.13
CA THR A 322 6.69 -8.51 -12.48
C THR A 322 6.24 -7.06 -12.26
N ALA A 323 4.99 -6.74 -12.52
CA ALA A 323 4.43 -5.42 -12.25
C ALA A 323 4.37 -5.11 -10.74
N VAL A 324 3.94 -6.07 -9.92
CA VAL A 324 3.91 -5.96 -8.45
C VAL A 324 5.32 -5.72 -7.89
N VAL A 325 6.32 -6.50 -8.34
CA VAL A 325 7.72 -6.34 -7.94
C VAL A 325 8.26 -4.96 -8.31
N ALA A 326 7.93 -4.45 -9.50
CA ALA A 326 8.36 -3.13 -9.94
C ALA A 326 7.75 -2.02 -9.08
N ARG A 327 6.45 -2.08 -8.75
CA ARG A 327 5.78 -1.08 -7.91
C ARG A 327 6.32 -1.06 -6.48
N LEU A 328 6.50 -2.23 -5.85
CA LEU A 328 7.10 -2.30 -4.51
C LEU A 328 8.52 -1.76 -4.48
N HIS A 329 9.29 -2.02 -5.53
CA HIS A 329 10.65 -1.49 -5.59
C HIS A 329 10.66 0.03 -5.74
N THR A 330 9.81 0.60 -6.62
CA THR A 330 9.73 2.07 -6.74
C THR A 330 9.34 2.73 -5.43
N LEU A 331 8.47 2.12 -4.63
CA LEU A 331 8.15 2.60 -3.29
C LEU A 331 9.37 2.48 -2.35
N SER A 332 10.01 1.32 -2.31
CA SER A 332 11.17 1.08 -1.44
C SER A 332 12.34 2.00 -1.79
N ASP A 333 12.63 2.17 -3.09
CA ASP A 333 13.67 3.08 -3.57
C ASP A 333 13.34 4.55 -3.23
N ALA A 334 12.07 4.94 -3.37
CA ALA A 334 11.64 6.28 -3.02
C ALA A 334 11.81 6.54 -1.51
N ILE A 335 11.40 5.61 -0.66
CA ILE A 335 11.61 5.70 0.80
C ILE A 335 13.12 5.79 1.13
N GLU A 336 13.95 4.91 0.56
CA GLU A 336 15.39 4.92 0.80
C GLU A 336 16.07 6.20 0.28
N ASN A 337 15.65 6.71 -0.88
CA ASN A 337 16.21 7.94 -1.44
C ASN A 337 15.83 9.15 -0.58
N GLU A 338 14.59 9.24 -0.10
CA GLU A 338 14.17 10.32 0.80
C GLU A 338 14.92 10.28 2.13
N GLN A 339 15.18 9.10 2.67
CA GLN A 339 16.00 8.95 3.88
C GLN A 339 17.47 9.32 3.66
N ARG A 340 18.00 9.19 2.44
CA ARG A 340 19.38 9.55 2.08
C ARG A 340 19.53 11.00 1.63
N THR A 341 18.48 11.59 1.07
CA THR A 341 18.47 12.96 0.55
C THR A 341 18.16 13.96 1.65
N SER A 342 18.81 13.83 2.79
CA SER A 342 18.89 14.92 3.77
C SER A 342 19.97 15.90 3.30
N PRO A 343 19.86 17.20 3.56
CA PRO A 343 19.17 17.80 4.66
C PRO A 343 18.18 18.89 4.26
N CYS A 344 17.18 19.10 5.10
CA CYS A 344 16.58 20.40 5.26
C CYS A 344 17.70 21.44 5.34
N THR A 345 17.77 22.35 4.38
CA THR A 345 18.78 23.42 4.38
C THR A 345 18.45 24.49 5.44
N ILE A 346 17.26 24.37 6.06
CA ILE A 346 16.82 25.20 7.19
C ILE A 346 17.16 24.43 8.46
N ALA A 347 18.13 24.93 9.21
CA ALA A 347 18.48 24.36 10.51
C ALA A 347 17.43 24.72 11.56
N ILE A 348 16.98 23.74 12.35
CA ILE A 348 16.03 23.95 13.44
C ILE A 348 16.71 23.61 14.75
N GLU A 349 16.71 24.57 15.69
CA GLU A 349 17.22 24.42 17.05
C GLU A 349 16.08 24.56 18.06
N GLU A 350 16.07 23.76 19.10
CA GLU A 350 15.03 23.81 20.11
C GLU A 350 15.41 24.70 21.28
N SER A 351 14.53 25.67 21.58
CA SER A 351 14.62 26.57 22.73
C SER A 351 13.21 26.83 23.28
N PRO A 352 12.96 26.66 24.59
CA PRO A 352 11.61 26.70 25.15
C PRO A 352 10.97 28.09 25.18
N ASP A 353 11.77 29.18 25.13
CA ASP A 353 11.31 30.51 25.52
C ASP A 353 11.00 31.46 24.36
N ARG A 354 11.36 31.09 23.12
CA ARG A 354 11.23 31.98 21.97
C ARG A 354 11.07 31.25 20.65
N VAL A 355 10.51 31.94 19.67
CA VAL A 355 10.61 31.57 18.25
C VAL A 355 11.47 32.63 17.57
N SER A 356 12.60 32.26 16.97
CA SER A 356 13.52 33.18 16.32
C SER A 356 13.88 32.68 14.93
N TYR A 357 13.96 33.62 14.00
CA TYR A 357 14.39 33.38 12.62
C TYR A 357 15.70 34.12 12.42
N GLN A 358 16.72 33.45 11.90
CA GLN A 358 18.04 34.00 11.62
C GLN A 358 18.40 33.69 10.16
N ASP A 359 18.47 34.77 9.36
CA ASP A 359 18.77 34.72 7.92
C ASP A 359 17.92 33.72 7.14
N VAL A 360 16.63 33.60 7.54
CA VAL A 360 15.73 32.58 6.94
C VAL A 360 15.26 33.06 5.58
N THR A 361 15.68 32.32 4.55
CA THR A 361 15.24 32.51 3.17
C THR A 361 14.42 31.30 2.71
N LEU A 362 13.17 31.53 2.24
CA LEU A 362 12.26 30.50 1.78
C LEU A 362 12.00 30.62 0.29
N ARG A 363 11.98 29.49 -0.40
CA ARG A 363 11.67 29.39 -1.83
C ARG A 363 10.45 28.50 -2.06
N SER A 364 9.80 28.64 -3.22
CA SER A 364 8.72 27.73 -3.66
C SER A 364 9.23 26.30 -3.81
N ALA A 365 8.32 25.33 -3.81
CA ALA A 365 8.67 23.89 -3.92
C ALA A 365 9.46 23.55 -5.20
N ASP A 366 9.20 24.28 -6.30
CA ASP A 366 9.95 24.20 -7.56
C ASP A 366 11.27 25.01 -7.56
N LYS A 367 11.60 25.67 -6.44
CA LYS A 367 12.79 26.52 -6.23
C LYS A 367 12.90 27.75 -7.17
N THR A 368 11.87 28.03 -7.95
CA THR A 368 11.89 29.11 -8.96
C THR A 368 11.61 30.48 -8.37
N ARG A 369 10.76 30.54 -7.33
CA ARG A 369 10.28 31.77 -6.74
C ARG A 369 10.82 31.97 -5.33
N LEU A 370 11.31 33.18 -5.03
CA LEU A 370 11.64 33.61 -3.68
C LEU A 370 10.34 33.98 -2.94
N LEU A 371 10.13 33.41 -1.76
CA LEU A 371 8.95 33.64 -0.94
C LEU A 371 9.21 34.54 0.26
N VAL A 372 10.36 34.35 0.92
CA VAL A 372 10.83 35.17 2.05
C VAL A 372 12.33 35.33 1.90
N SER A 373 12.88 36.54 2.06
CA SER A 373 14.31 36.83 1.95
C SER A 373 14.88 37.26 3.29
N ASP A 374 15.91 36.57 3.75
CA ASP A 374 16.77 36.94 4.88
C ASP A 374 15.99 37.41 6.13
N LEU A 375 14.95 36.65 6.51
CA LEU A 375 14.11 37.00 7.65
C LEU A 375 14.91 36.86 8.96
N ASN A 376 15.00 38.00 9.66
CA ASN A 376 15.58 38.12 10.98
C ASN A 376 14.53 38.66 11.95
N LEU A 377 14.01 37.82 12.82
CA LEU A 377 12.87 38.13 13.68
C LEU A 377 12.90 37.30 14.95
N GLU A 378 12.55 37.89 16.09
CA GLU A 378 12.36 37.19 17.35
C GLU A 378 10.96 37.41 17.91
N ILE A 379 10.29 36.33 18.30
CA ILE A 379 8.94 36.29 18.87
C ILE A 379 9.06 35.81 20.31
N ALA A 380 8.77 36.68 21.27
CA ALA A 380 8.82 36.33 22.68
C ALA A 380 7.56 35.57 23.12
N ARG A 381 7.69 34.76 24.17
CA ARG A 381 6.56 34.05 24.79
C ARG A 381 5.49 35.01 25.27
N GLY A 382 4.21 34.68 25.07
CA GLY A 382 3.07 35.50 25.46
C GLY A 382 2.76 36.67 24.51
N SER A 383 3.60 36.92 23.50
CA SER A 383 3.33 37.99 22.51
C SER A 383 2.37 37.51 21.41
N ARG A 384 1.61 38.46 20.85
CA ARG A 384 0.62 38.21 19.79
C ARG A 384 1.11 38.86 18.50
N TRP A 385 1.36 38.00 17.51
CA TRP A 385 1.85 38.39 16.20
C TRP A 385 0.82 38.14 15.11
N LEU A 386 0.66 39.12 14.23
CA LEU A 386 -0.14 39.00 13.02
C LEU A 386 0.78 38.95 11.81
N VAL A 387 0.68 37.91 11.00
CA VAL A 387 1.42 37.76 9.74
C VAL A 387 0.47 38.02 8.58
N ILE A 388 0.72 39.10 7.84
CA ILE A 388 -0.07 39.50 6.69
C ILE A 388 0.76 39.53 5.42
N GLY A 389 0.10 39.56 4.27
CA GLY A 389 0.74 39.71 2.97
C GLY A 389 -0.28 39.49 1.86
N LYS A 390 -0.04 40.11 0.72
CA LYS A 390 -0.93 40.05 -0.44
C LYS A 390 -1.04 38.61 -1.02
N ASP A 391 0.04 37.83 -0.90
CA ASP A 391 0.11 36.46 -1.36
C ASP A 391 0.09 35.49 -0.16
N ASP A 392 -0.62 34.38 -0.29
CA ASP A 392 -0.71 33.37 0.77
C ASP A 392 0.52 32.43 0.79
N ALA A 393 1.19 32.21 -0.35
CA ALA A 393 2.31 31.26 -0.45
C ALA A 393 3.48 31.57 0.51
N PRO A 394 3.96 32.82 0.69
CA PRO A 394 5.02 33.12 1.66
C PRO A 394 4.61 32.83 3.11
N LYS A 395 3.37 33.18 3.49
CA LYS A 395 2.83 32.94 4.84
C LYS A 395 2.76 31.46 5.16
N VAL A 396 2.18 30.66 4.24
CA VAL A 396 2.09 29.21 4.38
C VAL A 396 3.47 28.55 4.39
N ALA A 397 4.43 29.06 3.59
CA ALA A 397 5.81 28.57 3.62
C ALA A 397 6.48 28.85 4.97
N LEU A 398 6.29 30.04 5.55
CA LEU A 398 6.80 30.38 6.87
C LEU A 398 6.20 29.50 7.97
N PHE A 399 4.87 29.30 7.95
CA PHE A 399 4.18 28.40 8.86
C PHE A 399 4.75 26.97 8.79
N ARG A 400 4.88 26.43 7.59
CA ARG A 400 5.40 25.07 7.36
C ARG A 400 6.89 24.96 7.69
N ALA A 401 7.70 25.99 7.42
CA ALA A 401 9.12 26.01 7.78
C ALA A 401 9.29 25.97 9.29
N THR A 402 8.50 26.79 10.03
CA THR A 402 8.50 26.77 11.50
C THR A 402 8.04 25.43 12.05
N ALA A 403 7.07 24.75 11.41
CA ALA A 403 6.64 23.39 11.78
C ALA A 403 7.67 22.30 11.39
N GLY A 404 8.71 22.64 10.62
CA GLY A 404 9.74 21.70 10.15
C GLY A 404 9.23 20.76 9.04
N VAL A 405 8.28 21.24 8.22
CA VAL A 405 7.71 20.48 7.08
C VAL A 405 7.93 21.19 5.73
N TRP A 406 8.76 22.24 5.69
CA TRP A 406 9.17 22.95 4.48
C TRP A 406 10.68 22.90 4.33
N GLU A 407 11.17 22.36 3.22
CA GLU A 407 12.59 22.06 3.02
C GLU A 407 13.28 23.00 2.00
N CYS A 408 12.48 23.81 1.28
CA CYS A 408 13.00 24.66 0.21
C CYS A 408 13.42 26.04 0.74
N GLY A 409 14.67 26.15 1.17
CA GLY A 409 15.18 27.41 1.72
C GLY A 409 16.51 27.25 2.41
N GLY A 410 16.87 28.23 3.26
CA GLY A 410 18.07 28.22 4.10
C GLY A 410 17.88 29.11 5.33
N GLY A 411 18.87 29.12 6.23
CA GLY A 411 18.84 29.86 7.46
C GLY A 411 18.58 29.00 8.69
N HIS A 412 18.34 29.68 9.83
CA HIS A 412 18.22 29.03 11.13
C HIS A 412 16.90 29.42 11.81
N ILE A 413 16.13 28.45 12.28
CA ILE A 413 14.90 28.64 13.05
C ILE A 413 15.11 28.10 14.44
N ILE A 414 14.96 28.93 15.46
CA ILE A 414 14.97 28.54 16.86
C ILE A 414 13.53 28.52 17.34
N ARG A 415 13.05 27.43 17.91
CA ARG A 415 11.68 27.30 18.41
C ARG A 415 11.56 26.27 19.54
N PRO A 416 10.47 26.25 20.32
CA PRO A 416 10.20 25.17 21.25
C PRO A 416 10.12 23.81 20.56
N GLY A 417 10.33 22.75 21.33
CA GLY A 417 10.04 21.38 20.91
C GLY A 417 8.60 21.23 20.46
N LEU A 418 8.31 20.26 19.59
CA LEU A 418 6.95 20.06 19.04
C LEU A 418 5.89 19.74 20.10
N ASP A 419 6.33 19.41 21.31
CA ASP A 419 5.43 19.25 22.46
C ASP A 419 4.97 20.57 23.07
N ASP A 420 5.73 21.64 22.90
CA ASP A 420 5.47 22.96 23.47
C ASP A 420 5.03 24.00 22.44
N ILE A 421 4.82 23.60 21.19
CA ILE A 421 4.30 24.44 20.12
C ILE A 421 3.20 23.72 19.36
N LEU A 422 2.08 24.39 19.07
CA LEU A 422 0.98 23.83 18.30
C LEU A 422 0.79 24.59 16.99
N PHE A 423 0.56 23.83 15.92
CA PHE A 423 0.27 24.35 14.58
C PHE A 423 -1.14 23.95 14.18
N LEU A 424 -2.01 24.94 13.99
CA LEU A 424 -3.38 24.74 13.52
C LEU A 424 -3.50 25.24 12.08
N PRO A 425 -3.59 24.33 11.09
CA PRO A 425 -3.76 24.70 9.70
C PRO A 425 -5.16 25.25 9.41
N GLU A 426 -5.33 25.91 8.25
CA GLU A 426 -6.62 26.44 7.79
C GLU A 426 -7.73 25.37 7.73
N ARG A 427 -7.37 24.13 7.41
CA ARG A 427 -8.27 22.97 7.54
C ARG A 427 -7.75 22.10 8.66
N PRO A 428 -8.40 22.12 9.82
CA PRO A 428 -7.99 21.28 10.94
C PRO A 428 -8.20 19.82 10.62
N TYR A 429 -7.31 18.98 11.11
CA TYR A 429 -7.45 17.53 11.04
C TYR A 429 -7.88 16.99 12.40
N LEU A 430 -9.01 16.31 12.40
CA LEU A 430 -9.52 15.57 13.56
C LEU A 430 -9.45 14.07 13.21
N PRO A 431 -8.61 13.29 13.91
CA PRO A 431 -8.55 11.85 13.66
C PRO A 431 -9.89 11.19 13.99
N PRO A 432 -10.33 10.18 13.21
CA PRO A 432 -11.49 9.37 13.59
C PRO A 432 -11.18 8.66 14.92
N GLY A 433 -12.20 8.51 15.75
CA GLY A 433 -12.06 7.96 17.09
C GLY A 433 -12.95 8.69 18.09
N THR A 434 -12.66 8.56 19.38
CA THR A 434 -13.41 9.23 20.45
C THR A 434 -13.11 10.73 20.52
N LEU A 435 -14.04 11.52 21.09
CA LEU A 435 -13.81 12.95 21.28
C LEU A 435 -12.61 13.19 22.22
N ARG A 436 -12.41 12.33 23.20
CA ARG A 436 -11.28 12.34 24.12
C ARG A 436 -9.95 12.20 23.36
N GLU A 437 -9.84 11.21 22.46
CA GLU A 437 -8.65 11.01 21.61
C GLU A 437 -8.42 12.17 20.64
N ALA A 438 -9.49 12.72 20.07
CA ALA A 438 -9.39 13.87 19.19
C ALA A 438 -8.89 15.15 19.87
N LEU A 439 -9.15 15.31 21.18
CA LEU A 439 -8.80 16.49 21.95
C LEU A 439 -7.46 16.41 22.68
N LEU A 440 -7.12 15.24 23.18
CA LEU A 440 -5.93 15.02 24.02
C LEU A 440 -4.75 14.49 23.23
N ARG A 441 -3.56 14.68 23.77
CA ARG A 441 -2.34 14.03 23.26
C ARG A 441 -2.35 12.55 23.65
N THR A 442 -1.80 11.72 22.80
CA THR A 442 -1.65 10.28 23.05
C THR A 442 -0.99 10.03 24.43
N GLY A 443 -1.65 9.23 25.26
CA GLY A 443 -1.22 8.91 26.63
C GLY A 443 -1.80 9.81 27.70
N MET A 444 -2.49 10.90 27.36
CA MET A 444 -3.16 11.80 28.32
C MET A 444 -4.64 11.46 28.50
N GLU A 445 -5.18 10.55 27.72
CA GLU A 445 -6.62 10.23 27.69
C GLU A 445 -7.15 9.69 29.02
N LEU A 446 -6.32 8.90 29.73
CA LEU A 446 -6.66 8.31 31.02
C LEU A 446 -6.34 9.22 32.22
N ILE A 447 -5.52 10.25 32.02
CA ILE A 447 -5.00 11.10 33.09
C ILE A 447 -5.82 12.38 33.22
N THR A 448 -6.37 12.90 32.12
CA THR A 448 -7.10 14.16 32.10
C THR A 448 -8.54 13.97 32.58
N PRO A 449 -8.98 14.64 33.67
CA PRO A 449 -10.34 14.54 34.18
C PRO A 449 -11.35 15.11 33.20
N ASP A 450 -12.54 14.47 33.10
CA ASP A 450 -13.66 14.93 32.25
C ASP A 450 -14.06 16.37 32.55
N ALA A 451 -14.03 16.78 33.80
CA ALA A 451 -14.37 18.14 34.22
C ALA A 451 -13.48 19.20 33.54
N VAL A 452 -12.20 18.91 33.31
CA VAL A 452 -11.27 19.84 32.62
C VAL A 452 -11.62 19.93 31.15
N ILE A 453 -11.92 18.82 30.51
CA ILE A 453 -12.33 18.77 29.10
C ILE A 453 -13.63 19.55 28.91
N MET A 454 -14.63 19.28 29.76
CA MET A 454 -15.95 19.92 29.70
C MET A 454 -15.89 21.43 29.99
N ASP A 455 -15.01 21.88 30.89
CA ASP A 455 -14.81 23.32 31.16
C ASP A 455 -14.26 24.06 29.91
N VAL A 456 -13.25 23.48 29.25
CA VAL A 456 -12.68 24.06 28.03
C VAL A 456 -13.71 24.09 26.90
N LEU A 457 -14.43 22.97 26.67
CA LEU A 457 -15.47 22.90 25.66
C LEU A 457 -16.63 23.86 25.96
N GLY A 458 -16.99 24.02 27.23
CA GLY A 458 -17.99 24.98 27.68
C GLY A 458 -17.60 26.43 27.41
N LYS A 459 -16.35 26.82 27.69
CA LYS A 459 -15.83 28.15 27.40
C LYS A 459 -15.84 28.49 25.91
N LEU A 460 -15.65 27.49 25.05
CA LEU A 460 -15.68 27.65 23.59
C LEU A 460 -17.08 27.47 22.96
N GLY A 461 -18.10 27.12 23.76
CA GLY A 461 -19.48 26.95 23.28
C GLY A 461 -19.70 25.64 22.51
N LEU A 462 -18.96 24.58 22.86
CA LEU A 462 -19.02 23.28 22.21
C LEU A 462 -19.83 22.21 22.98
N GLN A 463 -20.72 22.64 23.92
CA GLN A 463 -21.56 21.71 24.69
C GLN A 463 -22.47 20.87 23.77
N ASP A 464 -23.02 21.46 22.72
CA ASP A 464 -23.88 20.78 21.76
C ASP A 464 -23.12 19.70 20.99
N VAL A 465 -21.83 19.91 20.70
CA VAL A 465 -20.98 18.91 20.05
C VAL A 465 -20.84 17.68 20.92
N VAL A 466 -20.65 17.83 22.25
CA VAL A 466 -20.56 16.71 23.18
C VAL A 466 -21.90 15.95 23.24
N ALA A 467 -23.02 16.66 23.21
CA ALA A 467 -24.35 16.04 23.19
C ALA A 467 -24.59 15.25 21.89
N HIS A 468 -24.24 15.81 20.74
CA HIS A 468 -24.35 15.12 19.44
C HIS A 468 -23.40 13.92 19.33
N ALA A 469 -22.25 13.98 19.98
CA ALA A 469 -21.26 12.90 20.03
C ALA A 469 -21.63 11.79 21.05
N ASN A 470 -22.74 11.89 21.78
CA ASN A 470 -23.12 10.97 22.85
C ASN A 470 -22.02 10.79 23.92
N GLY A 471 -21.33 11.88 24.26
CA GLY A 471 -20.30 11.91 25.28
C GLY A 471 -18.87 11.98 24.73
N LEU A 472 -17.89 11.71 25.60
CA LEU A 472 -16.45 11.86 25.27
C LEU A 472 -15.83 10.59 24.65
N ASP A 473 -16.46 9.42 24.86
CA ASP A 473 -15.82 8.11 24.62
C ASP A 473 -16.54 7.29 23.53
N THR A 474 -17.37 7.93 22.70
CA THR A 474 -18.01 7.30 21.53
C THR A 474 -17.20 7.58 20.28
N ASP A 475 -16.96 6.54 19.46
CA ASP A 475 -16.22 6.65 18.19
C ASP A 475 -17.05 7.37 17.12
N HIS A 476 -16.43 8.36 16.47
CA HIS A 476 -17.03 9.11 15.37
C HIS A 476 -16.04 9.42 14.25
N ASP A 477 -16.60 9.67 13.07
CA ASP A 477 -15.93 10.33 11.95
C ASP A 477 -16.28 11.82 12.00
N TRP A 478 -15.37 12.62 12.55
CA TRP A 478 -15.59 14.04 12.86
C TRP A 478 -15.77 14.91 11.62
N ASP A 479 -15.14 14.53 10.51
CA ASP A 479 -15.24 15.27 9.24
C ASP A 479 -16.66 15.26 8.67
N ASN A 480 -17.42 14.18 8.93
CA ASN A 480 -18.80 14.02 8.51
C ASN A 480 -19.83 14.49 9.55
N LEU A 481 -19.44 14.58 10.81
CA LEU A 481 -20.35 14.93 11.91
C LEU A 481 -20.40 16.44 12.18
N LEU A 482 -19.28 17.15 12.02
CA LEU A 482 -19.10 18.52 12.45
C LEU A 482 -19.02 19.50 11.29
N SER A 483 -19.57 20.69 11.46
CA SER A 483 -19.34 21.82 10.59
C SER A 483 -17.86 22.27 10.65
N ILE A 484 -17.37 22.95 9.60
CA ILE A 484 -15.99 23.46 9.56
C ILE A 484 -15.68 24.38 10.76
N GLY A 485 -16.66 25.20 11.20
CA GLY A 485 -16.51 26.06 12.38
C GLY A 485 -16.31 25.28 13.66
N GLU A 486 -17.11 24.22 13.89
CA GLU A 486 -16.98 23.33 15.05
C GLU A 486 -15.67 22.55 15.04
N GLN A 487 -15.21 22.08 13.86
CA GLN A 487 -13.89 21.45 13.71
C GLN A 487 -12.74 22.40 14.10
N HIS A 488 -12.83 23.68 13.71
CA HIS A 488 -11.88 24.71 14.12
C HIS A 488 -11.90 24.95 15.63
N LEU A 489 -13.09 25.08 16.24
CA LEU A 489 -13.19 25.29 17.69
C LEU A 489 -12.71 24.08 18.49
N LEU A 490 -12.96 22.84 18.01
CA LEU A 490 -12.39 21.63 18.59
C LEU A 490 -10.86 21.63 18.51
N SER A 491 -10.30 22.05 17.38
CA SER A 491 -8.85 22.16 17.23
C SER A 491 -8.26 23.23 18.14
N VAL A 492 -8.97 24.35 18.34
CA VAL A 492 -8.61 25.38 19.30
C VAL A 492 -8.68 24.88 20.74
N SER A 493 -9.67 24.04 21.11
CA SER A 493 -9.76 23.47 22.46
C SER A 493 -8.54 22.63 22.83
N ARG A 494 -7.87 22.00 21.84
CA ARG A 494 -6.59 21.28 22.05
C ARG A 494 -5.49 22.20 22.58
N ILE A 495 -5.48 23.49 22.21
CA ILE A 495 -4.51 24.46 22.71
C ILE A 495 -4.67 24.63 24.22
N PHE A 496 -5.91 24.83 24.68
CA PHE A 496 -6.21 25.08 26.08
C PHE A 496 -6.03 23.85 26.98
N LEU A 497 -6.18 22.67 26.40
CA LEU A 497 -5.92 21.39 27.08
C LEU A 497 -4.40 21.09 27.14
N ALA A 498 -3.66 21.36 26.08
CA ALA A 498 -2.22 21.07 25.99
C ALA A 498 -1.35 22.18 26.61
N LYS A 499 -1.84 23.42 26.68
CA LYS A 499 -1.14 24.62 27.22
C LYS A 499 0.28 24.80 26.65
N PRO A 500 0.46 24.88 25.33
CA PRO A 500 1.79 25.06 24.73
C PRO A 500 2.37 26.44 25.03
N ALA A 501 3.69 26.59 24.84
CA ALA A 501 4.32 27.89 24.95
C ALA A 501 3.93 28.85 23.79
N PHE A 502 3.74 28.26 22.58
CA PHE A 502 3.34 29.00 21.39
C PHE A 502 2.27 28.26 20.57
N VAL A 503 1.46 29.04 19.87
CA VAL A 503 0.50 28.54 18.88
C VAL A 503 0.62 29.31 17.57
N PHE A 504 0.59 28.58 16.47
CA PHE A 504 0.53 29.12 15.11
C PHE A 504 -0.83 28.77 14.51
N LEU A 505 -1.60 29.79 14.11
CA LEU A 505 -2.94 29.67 13.55
C LEU A 505 -2.94 30.12 12.08
N ASP A 506 -3.19 29.19 11.16
CA ASP A 506 -3.30 29.54 9.74
C ASP A 506 -4.75 29.91 9.39
N ARG A 507 -5.00 31.19 9.18
CA ARG A 507 -6.27 31.79 8.72
C ARG A 507 -7.53 31.35 9.51
N PRO A 508 -7.54 31.47 10.83
CA PRO A 508 -8.70 31.10 11.62
C PRO A 508 -9.98 31.86 11.21
N GLY A 509 -9.84 33.09 10.65
CA GLY A 509 -10.94 33.88 10.14
C GLY A 509 -11.64 33.36 8.88
N SER A 510 -11.16 32.27 8.29
CA SER A 510 -11.87 31.60 7.18
C SER A 510 -13.11 30.82 7.66
N ALA A 511 -13.10 30.38 8.90
CA ALA A 511 -14.17 29.55 9.48
C ALA A 511 -14.79 30.12 10.76
N LEU A 512 -14.07 30.98 11.49
CA LEU A 512 -14.53 31.55 12.74
C LEU A 512 -14.87 33.03 12.58
N PRO A 513 -15.98 33.50 13.16
CA PRO A 513 -16.33 34.93 13.18
C PRO A 513 -15.39 35.72 14.08
N LYS A 514 -15.25 37.05 13.79
CA LYS A 514 -14.29 37.93 14.46
C LYS A 514 -14.43 37.97 15.99
N ASN A 515 -15.63 37.92 16.52
CA ASN A 515 -15.89 37.86 17.96
C ASN A 515 -15.35 36.60 18.64
N GLN A 516 -15.41 35.46 17.96
CA GLN A 516 -14.82 34.22 18.49
C GLN A 516 -13.29 34.26 18.46
N ILE A 517 -12.69 34.77 17.37
CA ILE A 517 -11.24 34.96 17.29
C ILE A 517 -10.76 35.87 18.41
N SER A 518 -11.48 37.00 18.66
CA SER A 518 -11.19 37.91 19.74
C SER A 518 -11.17 37.20 21.10
N LYS A 519 -12.21 36.39 21.39
CA LYS A 519 -12.32 35.65 22.63
C LYS A 519 -11.17 34.63 22.78
N ILE A 520 -10.81 33.93 21.70
CA ILE A 520 -9.67 33.01 21.69
C ILE A 520 -8.37 33.74 22.01
N LEU A 521 -8.11 34.89 21.40
CA LEU A 521 -6.93 35.70 21.68
C LEU A 521 -6.85 36.17 23.15
N ASP A 522 -7.97 36.58 23.71
CA ASP A 522 -8.05 36.98 25.11
C ASP A 522 -7.71 35.81 26.05
N MET A 523 -8.28 34.61 25.76
CA MET A 523 -7.97 33.41 26.51
C MET A 523 -6.51 32.97 26.38
N LEU A 524 -5.88 33.10 25.19
CA LEU A 524 -4.45 32.80 24.98
C LEU A 524 -3.57 33.74 25.80
N THR A 525 -3.93 35.04 25.84
CA THR A 525 -3.22 36.07 26.62
C THR A 525 -3.31 35.76 28.11
N GLU A 526 -4.48 35.43 28.64
CA GLU A 526 -4.68 35.05 30.05
C GLU A 526 -3.81 33.84 30.48
N GLN A 527 -3.53 32.91 29.55
CA GLN A 527 -2.69 31.73 29.80
C GLN A 527 -1.21 31.98 29.49
N GLY A 528 -0.81 33.16 29.01
CA GLY A 528 0.58 33.48 28.68
C GLY A 528 1.11 32.69 27.47
N ILE A 529 0.22 32.27 26.56
CA ILE A 529 0.57 31.53 25.35
C ILE A 529 0.89 32.51 24.23
N GLY A 530 2.07 32.41 23.64
CA GLY A 530 2.45 33.22 22.46
C GLY A 530 1.62 32.80 21.24
N ALA A 531 1.04 33.76 20.52
CA ALA A 531 0.17 33.50 19.38
C ALA A 531 0.70 34.14 18.10
N VAL A 532 0.84 33.36 17.04
CA VAL A 532 1.18 33.84 15.70
C VAL A 532 0.02 33.49 14.76
N ILE A 533 -0.65 34.53 14.25
CA ILE A 533 -1.83 34.36 13.40
C ILE A 533 -1.51 34.78 11.98
N LEU A 534 -1.71 33.88 11.03
CA LEU A 534 -1.63 34.17 9.61
C LEU A 534 -3.00 34.62 9.12
N SER A 535 -3.07 35.79 8.48
CA SER A 535 -4.34 36.35 8.01
C SER A 535 -4.27 36.89 6.59
N LYS A 536 -5.45 37.15 6.00
CA LYS A 536 -5.61 37.98 4.81
C LYS A 536 -5.67 39.45 5.26
N ASN A 537 -5.25 40.37 4.39
CA ASN A 537 -5.37 41.80 4.66
C ASN A 537 -6.81 42.18 5.05
N GLY A 538 -7.00 42.85 6.20
CA GLY A 538 -8.31 43.37 6.62
C GLY A 538 -8.75 43.01 8.06
N GLU A 539 -7.93 42.28 8.84
CA GLU A 539 -8.19 42.13 10.28
C GLU A 539 -7.76 43.38 11.05
N SER A 540 -8.45 43.67 12.18
CA SER A 540 -8.10 44.79 13.06
C SER A 540 -6.70 44.55 13.65
N ARG A 541 -5.77 45.43 13.35
CA ARG A 541 -4.37 45.40 13.80
C ARG A 541 -4.22 45.70 15.29
N LEU A 542 -5.18 46.37 15.88
CA LEU A 542 -5.16 46.93 17.24
C LEU A 542 -5.06 45.92 18.38
N ARG A 543 -5.16 44.60 18.09
CA ARG A 543 -5.13 43.51 19.09
C ARG A 543 -3.82 42.75 19.13
N TYR A 544 -2.86 43.13 18.28
CA TYR A 544 -1.59 42.42 18.15
C TYR A 544 -0.46 43.34 18.63
N ASP A 545 0.55 42.76 19.24
CA ASP A 545 1.72 43.48 19.74
C ASP A 545 2.66 43.83 18.58
N ALA A 546 2.66 43.01 17.51
CA ALA A 546 3.41 43.30 16.30
C ALA A 546 2.76 42.68 15.05
N VAL A 547 3.02 43.30 13.91
CA VAL A 547 2.54 42.85 12.59
C VAL A 547 3.74 42.63 11.68
N LEU A 548 3.88 41.41 11.17
CA LEU A 548 4.83 41.05 10.12
C LEU A 548 4.13 41.11 8.76
N GLU A 549 4.52 42.04 7.90
CA GLU A 549 4.02 42.14 6.53
C GLU A 549 5.04 41.57 5.55
N ILE A 550 4.64 40.51 4.78
CA ILE A 550 5.48 39.91 3.75
C ILE A 550 5.01 40.38 2.39
N LYS A 551 5.92 40.98 1.62
CA LYS A 551 5.67 41.52 0.28
C LYS A 551 5.82 40.47 -0.80
N ALA A 552 5.29 40.74 -1.99
CA ALA A 552 5.28 39.78 -3.12
C ALA A 552 6.69 39.42 -3.66
N ASP A 553 7.68 40.26 -3.43
CA ASP A 553 9.09 40.07 -3.78
C ASP A 553 9.90 39.30 -2.72
N GLY A 554 9.25 38.90 -1.62
CA GLY A 554 9.89 38.20 -0.49
C GLY A 554 10.47 39.14 0.57
N ALA A 555 10.45 40.47 0.36
CA ALA A 555 10.82 41.44 1.39
C ALA A 555 9.78 41.45 2.52
N TRP A 556 10.21 41.82 3.71
CA TRP A 556 9.35 41.87 4.89
C TRP A 556 9.53 43.17 5.69
N GLU A 557 8.49 43.49 6.45
CA GLU A 557 8.49 44.69 7.32
C GLU A 557 7.78 44.31 8.64
N VAL A 558 8.36 44.74 9.76
CA VAL A 558 7.75 44.54 11.08
C VAL A 558 7.28 45.91 11.59
N ARG A 559 6.04 45.96 12.06
CA ARG A 559 5.46 47.11 12.74
C ARG A 559 5.04 46.70 14.14
N HIS A 560 5.61 47.37 15.14
CA HIS A 560 5.17 47.25 16.52
C HIS A 560 4.02 48.21 16.74
N GLU A 561 2.87 47.70 17.14
CA GLU A 561 1.73 48.55 17.51
C GLU A 561 1.77 48.76 19.02
N ALA A 562 1.64 50.06 19.46
CA ALA A 562 1.55 50.36 20.89
C ALA A 562 0.24 49.72 21.43
N PRO A 563 0.24 49.19 22.67
CA PRO A 563 -0.98 48.66 23.27
C PRO A 563 -2.04 49.75 23.29
N ALA A 564 -3.17 49.53 22.63
CA ALA A 564 -4.29 50.46 22.64
C ALA A 564 -4.83 50.56 24.06
N ASP A 565 -4.67 51.74 24.68
CA ASP A 565 -5.36 52.07 25.91
C ASP A 565 -6.87 51.87 25.70
N ALA A 566 -7.53 51.16 26.61
CA ALA A 566 -8.91 50.67 26.53
C ALA A 566 -9.99 51.76 26.44
N HIS A 567 -9.63 53.00 26.14
CA HIS A 567 -10.55 54.15 26.10
C HIS A 567 -10.92 54.69 24.71
N GLN A 568 -10.40 54.14 23.61
CA GLN A 568 -10.64 54.68 22.27
C GLN A 568 -11.68 53.89 21.41
N GLU A 569 -12.14 52.73 21.84
CA GLU A 569 -13.16 51.93 21.10
C GLU A 569 -14.61 52.43 21.23
N LEU A 570 -14.89 53.40 22.11
CA LEU A 570 -16.25 53.92 22.30
C LEU A 570 -16.63 55.09 21.38
N HIS A 571 -15.69 55.62 20.59
CA HIS A 571 -15.95 56.80 19.74
C HIS A 571 -16.23 56.45 18.26
N ASP A 572 -15.85 55.29 17.77
CA ASP A 572 -16.04 54.93 16.35
C ASP A 572 -17.32 54.10 16.09
N LEU A 573 -18.14 53.81 17.09
CA LEU A 573 -19.44 53.12 16.96
C LEU A 573 -20.63 54.10 16.89
N SER A 574 -20.38 55.41 16.80
CA SER A 574 -21.44 56.43 16.74
C SER A 574 -21.33 57.34 15.51
N CYS A 575 -20.96 56.81 14.34
CA CYS A 575 -21.20 57.50 13.07
C CYS A 575 -21.74 56.52 12.03
#